data_cbd6d1ad99066dfeb6ca65781bc2eb1a
#
_entry.id   cbd6d1ad99066dfeb6ca65781bc2eb1a
#
_cell.length_a   1.000
_cell.length_b   1.000
_cell.length_c   1.000
_cell.angle_alpha   90.00
_cell.angle_beta   90.00
_cell.angle_gamma   90.00
#
_symmetry.space_group_name_H-M   'P 1'
#
loop_
_entity.id
_entity.type
_entity.pdbx_description
1 polymer ?
#
loop_
_entity_poly.entity_id
_entity_poly.type
_entity_poly.pdbx_seq_one_letter_code
_entity_poly.pdbx_strand_id
1 'polypeptide(L)'
;MNKQEILQKLNLSLPVVASPMFIVSQLDLVRACCYNGIIGTFPALNQRTTEGFEQWLIELNEEFAQHEKETGKKLPPYGVNLIVHRTNPRAMIDLKVCVKHKVPIIITSLGAVKELVEEVHSYGGLVFHDVTNKRHARKAIDAGVDGLILVSAGAGGHAGTLNPIPFVAEIREIFDGLILLGGSLSNGKDVASALQMGADLAYMGTRFISTDEAVASDAYQRMIIESGTKDIVYTAALSGIPANFLGESLIQSGFTQDLWDRKVKIDLGAELDTEAKAWKDIWSAGQGVATIKDRLPVAELVSRMREEFREAILSQQQYLKNYA
;
A
#
# COMPACT_ATOMS: atom_id res chain seq x y z
N MET A 1 7.56 14.67 15.52
CA MET A 1 6.44 15.51 14.98
C MET A 1 5.13 14.98 15.50
N ASN A 2 4.16 15.85 15.76
CA ASN A 2 2.80 15.37 16.04
C ASN A 2 2.06 15.00 14.75
N LYS A 3 0.93 14.30 14.87
CA LYS A 3 0.15 13.79 13.73
C LYS A 3 -0.26 14.89 12.75
N GLN A 4 -0.69 16.06 13.23
CA GLN A 4 -1.11 17.16 12.37
C GLN A 4 0.04 17.77 11.58
N GLU A 5 1.20 17.90 12.20
CA GLU A 5 2.43 18.35 11.52
C GLU A 5 2.83 17.37 10.40
N ILE A 6 2.70 16.05 10.65
CA ILE A 6 2.99 15.04 9.62
C ILE A 6 2.00 15.18 8.46
N LEU A 7 0.69 15.25 8.73
CA LEU A 7 -0.33 15.37 7.67
C LEU A 7 -0.12 16.62 6.81
N GLN A 8 0.23 17.76 7.42
CA GLN A 8 0.55 18.98 6.69
C GLN A 8 1.81 18.81 5.80
N LYS A 9 2.84 18.15 6.33
CA LYS A 9 4.10 17.88 5.60
C LYS A 9 3.88 16.98 4.38
N LEU A 10 2.91 16.07 4.43
CA LEU A 10 2.59 15.18 3.31
C LEU A 10 2.01 15.90 2.09
N ASN A 11 1.48 17.12 2.24
CA ASN A 11 1.00 17.96 1.14
C ASN A 11 0.01 17.27 0.19
N LEU A 12 -0.96 16.54 0.74
CA LEU A 12 -1.90 15.72 -0.05
C LEU A 12 -3.11 16.53 -0.53
N SER A 13 -3.55 16.28 -1.75
CA SER A 13 -4.86 16.76 -2.26
C SER A 13 -6.01 15.79 -1.97
N LEU A 14 -5.67 14.53 -1.70
CA LEU A 14 -6.59 13.48 -1.26
C LEU A 14 -5.80 12.55 -0.30
N PRO A 15 -6.34 12.16 0.87
CA PRO A 15 -5.63 11.36 1.85
C PRO A 15 -5.51 9.88 1.43
N VAL A 16 -4.75 9.64 0.36
CA VAL A 16 -4.56 8.32 -0.26
C VAL A 16 -3.08 8.02 -0.43
N VAL A 17 -2.74 6.76 -0.17
CA VAL A 17 -1.46 6.14 -0.51
C VAL A 17 -1.72 5.01 -1.50
N ALA A 18 -1.13 5.09 -2.68
CA ALA A 18 -1.03 3.96 -3.59
C ALA A 18 0.00 2.97 -3.02
N SER A 19 -0.47 1.80 -2.57
CA SER A 19 0.36 0.83 -1.87
C SER A 19 1.46 0.25 -2.75
N PRO A 20 2.61 -0.14 -2.18
CA PRO A 20 3.68 -0.78 -2.92
C PRO A 20 3.22 -2.18 -3.37
N MET A 21 3.29 -2.44 -4.65
CA MET A 21 2.89 -3.70 -5.26
C MET A 21 4.07 -4.30 -6.03
N PHE A 22 4.42 -5.55 -5.72
CA PHE A 22 5.52 -6.25 -6.37
C PHE A 22 5.28 -6.33 -7.88
N ILE A 23 6.30 -6.02 -8.68
CA ILE A 23 6.29 -5.89 -10.14
C ILE A 23 5.45 -4.69 -10.63
N VAL A 24 4.27 -4.47 -10.08
CA VAL A 24 3.25 -3.52 -10.59
C VAL A 24 3.63 -2.06 -10.34
N SER A 25 4.07 -1.74 -9.11
CA SER A 25 4.42 -0.36 -8.75
C SER A 25 5.83 -0.04 -9.19
N GLN A 26 5.96 0.63 -10.34
CA GLN A 26 7.22 1.17 -10.85
C GLN A 26 7.19 2.69 -10.89
N LEU A 27 8.24 3.33 -11.38
CA LEU A 27 8.41 4.77 -11.32
C LEU A 27 7.25 5.56 -11.95
N ASP A 28 6.71 5.08 -13.08
CA ASP A 28 5.63 5.80 -13.78
C ASP A 28 4.37 5.88 -12.93
N LEU A 29 4.00 4.79 -12.23
CA LEU A 29 2.88 4.80 -11.30
C LEU A 29 3.16 5.73 -10.11
N VAL A 30 4.36 5.68 -9.54
CA VAL A 30 4.76 6.54 -8.41
C VAL A 30 4.72 8.01 -8.79
N ARG A 31 5.31 8.37 -9.93
CA ARG A 31 5.30 9.72 -10.50
C ARG A 31 3.87 10.21 -10.66
N ALA A 32 3.05 9.43 -11.38
CA ALA A 32 1.66 9.80 -11.65
C ALA A 32 0.87 10.02 -10.36
N CYS A 33 1.06 9.20 -9.32
CA CYS A 33 0.44 9.39 -8.01
C CYS A 33 0.87 10.73 -7.38
N CYS A 34 2.18 10.98 -7.29
CA CYS A 34 2.70 12.18 -6.64
C CYS A 34 2.33 13.46 -7.41
N TYR A 35 2.39 13.47 -8.75
CA TYR A 35 1.95 14.59 -9.56
C TYR A 35 0.45 14.88 -9.43
N ASN A 36 -0.36 13.89 -9.08
CA ASN A 36 -1.80 14.06 -8.88
C ASN A 36 -2.19 14.27 -7.40
N GLY A 37 -1.22 14.48 -6.51
CA GLY A 37 -1.48 14.93 -5.14
C GLY A 37 -1.78 13.81 -4.14
N ILE A 38 -1.35 12.57 -4.40
CA ILE A 38 -1.39 11.43 -3.49
C ILE A 38 0.01 10.80 -3.34
N ILE A 39 0.21 9.99 -2.31
CA ILE A 39 1.50 9.29 -2.12
C ILE A 39 1.58 8.10 -3.07
N GLY A 40 2.61 8.06 -3.92
CA GLY A 40 3.00 6.89 -4.68
C GLY A 40 4.07 6.08 -3.94
N THR A 41 3.98 4.76 -3.96
CA THR A 41 4.96 3.90 -3.27
C THR A 41 5.35 2.69 -4.12
N PHE A 42 6.56 2.17 -3.88
CA PHE A 42 7.05 0.98 -4.57
C PHE A 42 7.94 0.12 -3.66
N PRO A 43 8.01 -1.21 -3.89
CA PRO A 43 8.96 -2.08 -3.21
C PRO A 43 10.39 -1.88 -3.74
N ALA A 44 11.40 -1.79 -2.86
CA ALA A 44 12.82 -1.78 -3.29
C ALA A 44 13.17 -3.01 -4.14
N LEU A 45 12.53 -4.15 -3.86
CA LEU A 45 12.72 -5.40 -4.58
C LEU A 45 12.15 -5.43 -6.00
N ASN A 46 11.40 -4.38 -6.44
CA ASN A 46 11.01 -4.24 -7.85
C ASN A 46 12.23 -4.01 -8.75
N GLN A 47 13.33 -3.54 -8.19
CA GLN A 47 14.64 -3.61 -8.84
C GLN A 47 15.41 -4.86 -8.39
N ARG A 48 16.01 -5.55 -9.35
CA ARG A 48 16.74 -6.79 -9.09
C ARG A 48 18.04 -6.57 -8.33
N THR A 49 18.63 -5.38 -8.47
CA THR A 49 19.88 -5.00 -7.82
C THR A 49 19.71 -3.75 -6.97
N THR A 50 20.58 -3.59 -5.97
CA THR A 50 20.61 -2.38 -5.15
C THR A 50 21.02 -1.16 -5.98
N GLU A 51 21.91 -1.31 -6.98
CA GLU A 51 22.33 -0.24 -7.87
C GLU A 51 21.15 0.25 -8.75
N GLY A 52 20.34 -0.67 -9.29
CA GLY A 52 19.14 -0.31 -10.04
C GLY A 52 18.10 0.38 -9.15
N PHE A 53 17.96 -0.05 -7.90
CA PHE A 53 17.13 0.62 -6.92
C PHE A 53 17.64 2.03 -6.59
N GLU A 54 18.95 2.19 -6.39
CA GLU A 54 19.55 3.50 -6.15
C GLU A 54 19.33 4.46 -7.33
N GLN A 55 19.44 3.96 -8.56
CA GLN A 55 19.18 4.77 -9.75
C GLN A 55 17.74 5.31 -9.78
N TRP A 56 16.75 4.51 -9.37
CA TRP A 56 15.36 4.96 -9.27
C TRP A 56 15.19 6.09 -8.24
N LEU A 57 15.91 6.03 -7.10
CA LEU A 57 15.86 7.11 -6.11
C LEU A 57 16.50 8.40 -6.62
N ILE A 58 17.58 8.30 -7.40
CA ILE A 58 18.24 9.45 -8.03
C ILE A 58 17.24 10.12 -8.98
N GLU A 59 16.63 9.36 -9.91
CA GLU A 59 15.66 9.87 -10.87
C GLU A 59 14.47 10.58 -10.19
N LEU A 60 13.85 9.97 -9.18
CA LEU A 60 12.73 10.58 -8.46
C LEU A 60 13.14 11.86 -7.74
N ASN A 61 14.29 11.86 -7.05
CA ASN A 61 14.74 13.02 -6.31
C ASN A 61 15.09 14.20 -7.22
N GLU A 62 15.77 13.94 -8.34
CA GLU A 62 16.12 14.96 -9.34
C GLU A 62 14.85 15.55 -10.00
N GLU A 63 13.92 14.69 -10.40
CA GLU A 63 12.68 15.10 -11.03
C GLU A 63 11.80 15.93 -10.08
N PHE A 64 11.64 15.49 -8.82
CA PHE A 64 10.83 16.22 -7.83
C PHE A 64 11.47 17.56 -7.44
N ALA A 65 12.80 17.62 -7.32
CA ALA A 65 13.51 18.87 -7.08
C ALA A 65 13.39 19.84 -8.26
N GLN A 66 13.44 19.32 -9.50
CA GLN A 66 13.26 20.14 -10.71
C GLN A 66 11.82 20.70 -10.77
N HIS A 67 10.81 19.85 -10.49
CA HIS A 67 9.41 20.30 -10.43
C HIS A 67 9.21 21.41 -9.39
N GLU A 68 9.74 21.23 -8.17
CA GLU A 68 9.65 22.27 -7.12
C GLU A 68 10.31 23.58 -7.57
N LYS A 69 11.48 23.49 -8.20
CA LYS A 69 12.21 24.66 -8.73
C LYS A 69 11.44 25.41 -9.82
N GLU A 70 10.78 24.68 -10.73
CA GLU A 70 10.05 25.26 -11.86
C GLU A 70 8.69 25.82 -11.46
N THR A 71 7.99 25.18 -10.54
CA THR A 71 6.60 25.50 -10.18
C THR A 71 6.45 26.22 -8.86
N GLY A 72 7.46 26.18 -7.99
CA GLY A 72 7.39 26.63 -6.60
C GLY A 72 6.51 25.73 -5.71
N LYS A 73 6.06 24.57 -6.21
CA LYS A 73 5.16 23.65 -5.50
C LYS A 73 5.85 22.33 -5.21
N LYS A 74 5.79 21.91 -3.95
CA LYS A 74 6.20 20.56 -3.56
C LYS A 74 5.18 19.54 -3.98
N LEU A 75 5.66 18.42 -4.52
CA LEU A 75 4.85 17.22 -4.68
C LEU A 75 4.65 16.51 -3.32
N PRO A 76 3.57 15.72 -3.15
CA PRO A 76 3.54 14.70 -2.11
C PRO A 76 4.79 13.83 -2.12
N PRO A 77 5.28 13.40 -0.95
CA PRO A 77 6.43 12.52 -0.90
C PRO A 77 6.12 11.15 -1.50
N TYR A 78 7.12 10.51 -2.09
CA TYR A 78 7.03 9.09 -2.42
C TYR A 78 7.46 8.22 -1.24
N GLY A 79 7.09 6.93 -1.28
CA GLY A 79 7.51 5.95 -0.28
C GLY A 79 8.15 4.71 -0.88
N VAL A 80 9.04 4.08 -0.09
CA VAL A 80 9.71 2.83 -0.44
C VAL A 80 9.36 1.75 0.58
N ASN A 81 8.92 0.59 0.10
CA ASN A 81 8.72 -0.57 0.95
C ASN A 81 10.00 -1.40 1.05
N LEU A 82 10.38 -1.69 2.29
CA LEU A 82 11.46 -2.60 2.65
C LEU A 82 10.90 -3.81 3.40
N ILE A 83 11.09 -4.99 2.85
CA ILE A 83 10.78 -6.25 3.54
C ILE A 83 11.91 -6.53 4.53
N VAL A 84 11.65 -6.27 5.82
CA VAL A 84 12.64 -6.43 6.89
C VAL A 84 12.52 -7.84 7.47
N HIS A 85 12.98 -8.81 6.72
CA HIS A 85 13.03 -10.20 7.16
C HIS A 85 14.45 -10.75 7.02
N ARG A 86 14.84 -11.65 7.95
CA ARG A 86 16.19 -12.26 7.98
C ARG A 86 16.60 -12.98 6.68
N THR A 87 15.64 -13.39 5.88
CA THR A 87 15.86 -14.05 4.57
C THR A 87 16.04 -13.05 3.43
N ASN A 88 15.79 -11.75 3.64
CA ASN A 88 16.08 -10.73 2.64
C ASN A 88 17.51 -10.21 2.82
N PRO A 89 18.49 -10.66 2.01
CA PRO A 89 19.89 -10.27 2.16
C PRO A 89 20.12 -8.78 1.81
N ARG A 90 19.19 -8.16 1.09
CA ARG A 90 19.28 -6.78 0.63
C ARG A 90 18.72 -5.77 1.64
N ALA A 91 17.91 -6.18 2.62
CA ALA A 91 17.17 -5.27 3.49
C ALA A 91 18.02 -4.13 4.09
N MET A 92 19.18 -4.48 4.68
CA MET A 92 20.07 -3.51 5.32
C MET A 92 20.91 -2.72 4.32
N ILE A 93 21.18 -3.28 3.14
CA ILE A 93 21.93 -2.60 2.07
C ILE A 93 21.01 -1.55 1.44
N ASP A 94 19.79 -1.95 1.10
CA ASP A 94 18.78 -1.06 0.53
C ASP A 94 18.37 0.04 1.54
N LEU A 95 18.32 -0.25 2.85
CA LEU A 95 18.13 0.77 3.89
C LEU A 95 19.21 1.85 3.84
N LYS A 96 20.50 1.47 3.74
CA LYS A 96 21.60 2.45 3.63
C LYS A 96 21.47 3.34 2.40
N VAL A 97 20.99 2.78 1.29
CA VAL A 97 20.68 3.55 0.09
C VAL A 97 19.51 4.52 0.34
N CYS A 98 18.44 4.06 1.01
CA CYS A 98 17.34 4.95 1.41
C CYS A 98 17.80 6.11 2.30
N VAL A 99 18.67 5.84 3.28
CA VAL A 99 19.25 6.87 4.17
C VAL A 99 20.12 7.86 3.38
N LYS A 100 21.00 7.34 2.50
CA LYS A 100 21.85 8.16 1.62
C LYS A 100 21.04 9.16 0.79
N HIS A 101 19.93 8.70 0.22
CA HIS A 101 19.06 9.50 -0.64
C HIS A 101 17.89 10.17 0.11
N LYS A 102 17.85 10.06 1.46
CA LYS A 102 16.85 10.68 2.33
C LYS A 102 15.43 10.37 1.88
N VAL A 103 15.14 9.09 1.60
CA VAL A 103 13.80 8.66 1.17
C VAL A 103 12.75 9.16 2.15
N PRO A 104 11.72 9.90 1.70
CA PRO A 104 10.82 10.60 2.62
C PRO A 104 9.98 9.67 3.50
N ILE A 105 9.55 8.53 2.94
CA ILE A 105 8.71 7.55 3.64
C ILE A 105 9.29 6.16 3.43
N ILE A 106 9.56 5.46 4.53
CA ILE A 106 9.89 4.03 4.51
C ILE A 106 8.70 3.25 5.02
N ILE A 107 8.26 2.26 4.25
CA ILE A 107 7.24 1.29 4.66
C ILE A 107 7.95 -0.01 5.00
N THR A 108 7.79 -0.49 6.23
CA THR A 108 8.40 -1.74 6.67
C THR A 108 7.37 -2.85 6.77
N SER A 109 7.71 -4.03 6.24
CA SER A 109 6.89 -5.23 6.28
C SER A 109 7.65 -6.37 6.94
N LEU A 110 6.95 -7.24 7.66
CA LEU A 110 7.45 -8.47 8.30
C LEU A 110 8.48 -8.26 9.45
N GLY A 111 8.69 -7.03 9.89
CA GLY A 111 9.54 -6.73 11.05
C GLY A 111 9.65 -5.23 11.31
N ALA A 112 9.39 -4.82 12.54
CA ALA A 112 9.67 -3.45 13.02
C ALA A 112 11.00 -3.48 13.76
N VAL A 113 12.00 -2.74 13.26
CA VAL A 113 13.35 -2.69 13.81
C VAL A 113 13.64 -1.27 14.28
N LYS A 114 13.90 -1.11 15.56
CA LYS A 114 14.09 0.20 16.19
C LYS A 114 15.25 0.98 15.56
N GLU A 115 16.36 0.30 15.29
CA GLU A 115 17.54 0.90 14.68
C GLU A 115 17.24 1.47 13.28
N LEU A 116 16.38 0.80 12.50
CA LEU A 116 15.90 1.30 11.21
C LEU A 116 15.11 2.58 11.38
N VAL A 117 14.21 2.62 12.36
CA VAL A 117 13.40 3.81 12.65
C VAL A 117 14.30 4.99 13.04
N GLU A 118 15.29 4.77 13.91
CA GLU A 118 16.25 5.79 14.34
C GLU A 118 17.07 6.33 13.16
N GLU A 119 17.55 5.45 12.25
CA GLU A 119 18.28 5.87 11.05
C GLU A 119 17.41 6.74 10.13
N VAL A 120 16.14 6.36 9.90
CA VAL A 120 15.21 7.12 9.07
C VAL A 120 14.87 8.47 9.72
N HIS A 121 14.63 8.50 11.01
CA HIS A 121 14.37 9.72 11.76
C HIS A 121 15.57 10.70 11.75
N SER A 122 16.80 10.18 11.67
CA SER A 122 18.02 11.01 11.67
C SER A 122 18.07 12.06 10.56
N TYR A 123 17.40 11.80 9.43
CA TYR A 123 17.30 12.76 8.32
C TYR A 123 15.89 13.37 8.16
N GLY A 124 14.95 13.10 9.09
CA GLY A 124 13.59 13.62 9.08
C GLY A 124 12.63 12.83 8.16
N GLY A 125 12.95 11.59 7.80
CA GLY A 125 12.06 10.65 7.12
C GLY A 125 10.99 10.11 8.08
N LEU A 126 9.97 9.46 7.51
CA LEU A 126 8.85 8.82 8.23
C LEU A 126 8.93 7.31 8.05
N VAL A 127 8.53 6.57 9.08
CA VAL A 127 8.41 5.10 9.02
C VAL A 127 6.97 4.69 9.26
N PHE A 128 6.39 3.97 8.27
CA PHE A 128 5.10 3.31 8.42
C PHE A 128 5.31 1.80 8.46
N HIS A 129 4.48 1.08 9.21
CA HIS A 129 4.63 -0.37 9.38
C HIS A 129 3.31 -1.13 9.18
N ASP A 130 3.37 -2.21 8.38
CA ASP A 130 2.24 -3.09 8.13
C ASP A 130 1.90 -3.94 9.36
N VAL A 131 0.64 -3.89 9.78
CA VAL A 131 0.14 -4.68 10.91
C VAL A 131 -1.19 -5.34 10.58
N THR A 132 -1.39 -6.57 11.07
CA THR A 132 -2.62 -7.35 10.89
C THR A 132 -3.38 -7.59 12.19
N ASN A 133 -2.83 -7.15 13.34
CA ASN A 133 -3.45 -7.31 14.67
C ASN A 133 -2.79 -6.41 15.71
N LYS A 134 -3.43 -6.26 16.87
CA LYS A 134 -2.96 -5.42 17.99
C LYS A 134 -1.57 -5.80 18.54
N ARG A 135 -1.22 -7.10 18.52
CA ARG A 135 0.12 -7.54 18.97
C ARG A 135 1.21 -7.03 18.05
N HIS A 136 0.99 -7.07 16.72
CA HIS A 136 1.93 -6.50 15.74
C HIS A 136 2.01 -4.98 15.88
N ALA A 137 0.86 -4.31 16.07
CA ALA A 137 0.81 -2.88 16.29
C ALA A 137 1.64 -2.45 17.50
N ARG A 138 1.50 -3.11 18.67
CA ARG A 138 2.31 -2.79 19.85
C ARG A 138 3.81 -2.87 19.59
N LYS A 139 4.27 -3.92 18.88
CA LYS A 139 5.69 -4.06 18.54
C LYS A 139 6.19 -2.92 17.65
N ALA A 140 5.37 -2.49 16.68
CA ALA A 140 5.71 -1.37 15.82
C ALA A 140 5.73 -0.03 16.59
N ILE A 141 4.76 0.18 17.50
CA ILE A 141 4.71 1.34 18.40
C ILE A 141 5.98 1.38 19.28
N ASP A 142 6.35 0.25 19.87
CA ASP A 142 7.56 0.14 20.71
C ASP A 142 8.85 0.42 19.92
N ALA A 143 8.85 0.16 18.62
CA ALA A 143 9.95 0.51 17.72
C ALA A 143 9.96 2.00 17.33
N GLY A 144 8.90 2.76 17.60
CA GLY A 144 8.83 4.21 17.39
C GLY A 144 8.38 4.64 16.01
N VAL A 145 7.57 3.81 15.29
CA VAL A 145 7.06 4.16 13.96
C VAL A 145 6.10 5.36 14.00
N ASP A 146 6.06 6.14 12.93
CA ASP A 146 5.19 7.31 12.78
C ASP A 146 3.76 6.95 12.37
N GLY A 147 3.60 5.80 11.69
CA GLY A 147 2.31 5.33 11.21
C GLY A 147 2.17 3.82 11.20
N LEU A 148 0.93 3.36 11.39
CA LEU A 148 0.54 1.96 11.27
C LEU A 148 -0.35 1.77 10.05
N ILE A 149 0.03 0.84 9.19
CA ILE A 149 -0.78 0.40 8.05
C ILE A 149 -1.59 -0.80 8.53
N LEU A 150 -2.89 -0.60 8.71
CA LEU A 150 -3.80 -1.66 9.14
C LEU A 150 -4.20 -2.48 7.92
N VAL A 151 -3.56 -3.63 7.74
CA VAL A 151 -3.89 -4.57 6.66
C VAL A 151 -5.08 -5.42 7.12
N SER A 152 -6.29 -4.93 6.82
CA SER A 152 -7.54 -5.53 7.27
C SER A 152 -8.03 -6.65 6.34
N ALA A 153 -9.16 -7.26 6.68
CA ALA A 153 -9.85 -8.21 5.82
C ALA A 153 -10.13 -7.60 4.44
N GLY A 154 -9.94 -8.38 3.39
CA GLY A 154 -10.17 -7.96 2.01
C GLY A 154 -9.05 -7.13 1.37
N ALA A 155 -7.90 -6.94 2.02
CA ALA A 155 -6.72 -6.40 1.37
C ALA A 155 -6.16 -7.40 0.34
N GLY A 156 -5.65 -6.91 -0.80
CA GLY A 156 -4.97 -7.76 -1.81
C GLY A 156 -3.58 -8.17 -1.34
N GLY A 157 -3.08 -9.31 -1.81
CA GLY A 157 -1.83 -9.89 -1.34
C GLY A 157 -1.91 -10.35 0.12
N HIS A 158 -0.79 -10.32 0.84
CA HIS A 158 -0.77 -10.68 2.27
C HIS A 158 -1.78 -9.86 3.05
N ALA A 159 -2.72 -10.51 3.72
CA ALA A 159 -3.86 -9.84 4.34
C ALA A 159 -4.17 -10.39 5.74
N GLY A 160 -4.73 -9.52 6.56
CA GLY A 160 -5.35 -9.89 7.83
C GLY A 160 -6.80 -10.37 7.63
N THR A 161 -7.39 -10.83 8.73
CA THR A 161 -8.78 -11.29 8.78
C THR A 161 -9.69 -10.37 9.61
N LEU A 162 -9.13 -9.31 10.21
CA LEU A 162 -9.88 -8.42 11.06
C LEU A 162 -10.74 -7.46 10.22
N ASN A 163 -11.99 -7.30 10.63
CA ASN A 163 -12.89 -6.30 10.07
C ASN A 163 -12.30 -4.89 10.32
N PRO A 164 -12.27 -4.00 9.32
CA PRO A 164 -11.65 -2.68 9.45
C PRO A 164 -12.26 -1.82 10.57
N ILE A 165 -13.57 -1.86 10.79
CA ILE A 165 -14.26 -1.01 11.78
C ILE A 165 -13.72 -1.23 13.20
N PRO A 166 -13.84 -2.44 13.81
CA PRO A 166 -13.28 -2.67 15.14
C PRO A 166 -11.76 -2.62 15.17
N PHE A 167 -11.08 -2.95 14.07
CA PHE A 167 -9.62 -2.95 14.03
C PHE A 167 -9.06 -1.52 14.14
N VAL A 168 -9.61 -0.55 13.39
CA VAL A 168 -9.22 0.86 13.51
C VAL A 168 -9.50 1.37 14.92
N ALA A 169 -10.69 1.10 15.47
CA ALA A 169 -11.06 1.53 16.82
C ALA A 169 -10.10 0.97 17.88
N GLU A 170 -9.80 -0.33 17.82
CA GLU A 170 -8.88 -0.99 18.76
C GLU A 170 -7.45 -0.43 18.70
N ILE A 171 -6.96 -0.10 17.51
CA ILE A 171 -5.62 0.47 17.36
C ILE A 171 -5.59 1.93 17.79
N ARG A 172 -6.65 2.70 17.53
CA ARG A 172 -6.73 4.09 17.97
C ARG A 172 -6.70 4.24 19.49
N GLU A 173 -7.16 3.25 20.27
CA GLU A 173 -7.04 3.23 21.72
C GLU A 173 -5.58 3.20 22.24
N ILE A 174 -4.64 2.76 21.44
CA ILE A 174 -3.23 2.53 21.83
C ILE A 174 -2.23 3.32 21.01
N PHE A 175 -2.67 4.06 19.98
CA PHE A 175 -1.78 4.74 19.06
C PHE A 175 -2.35 6.09 18.58
N ASP A 176 -1.62 7.17 18.88
CA ASP A 176 -1.97 8.55 18.49
C ASP A 176 -1.31 8.99 17.16
N GLY A 177 -0.42 8.17 16.60
CA GLY A 177 0.22 8.42 15.29
C GLY A 177 -0.72 8.22 14.11
N LEU A 178 -0.17 8.19 12.91
CA LEU A 178 -0.95 7.99 11.68
C LEU A 178 -1.50 6.57 11.57
N ILE A 179 -2.78 6.44 11.26
CA ILE A 179 -3.40 5.17 10.87
C ILE A 179 -3.73 5.23 9.38
N LEU A 180 -3.15 4.31 8.62
CA LEU A 180 -3.44 4.06 7.23
C LEU A 180 -4.30 2.80 7.14
N LEU A 181 -5.50 2.89 6.58
CA LEU A 181 -6.38 1.72 6.44
C LEU A 181 -6.22 1.09 5.07
N GLY A 182 -5.80 -0.17 5.03
CA GLY A 182 -5.74 -1.01 3.85
C GLY A 182 -6.76 -2.15 3.90
N GLY A 183 -7.41 -2.38 2.76
CA GLY A 183 -8.41 -3.44 2.58
C GLY A 183 -9.75 -2.94 2.09
N SER A 184 -10.22 -3.50 0.96
CA SER A 184 -11.52 -3.24 0.35
C SER A 184 -11.82 -1.79 -0.07
N LEU A 185 -10.81 -0.93 -0.18
CA LEU A 185 -10.95 0.47 -0.57
C LEU A 185 -10.58 0.64 -2.06
N SER A 186 -11.43 1.32 -2.85
CA SER A 186 -11.22 1.45 -4.30
C SER A 186 -11.71 2.76 -4.93
N ASN A 187 -12.40 3.62 -4.19
CA ASN A 187 -12.97 4.87 -4.70
C ASN A 187 -12.97 5.97 -3.64
N GLY A 188 -13.40 7.18 -4.00
CA GLY A 188 -13.40 8.31 -3.08
C GLY A 188 -14.39 8.19 -1.92
N LYS A 189 -15.50 7.45 -2.09
CA LYS A 189 -16.45 7.17 -0.99
C LYS A 189 -15.83 6.27 0.06
N ASP A 190 -15.01 5.30 -0.39
CA ASP A 190 -14.26 4.42 0.52
C ASP A 190 -13.21 5.21 1.31
N VAL A 191 -12.55 6.21 0.67
CA VAL A 191 -11.64 7.13 1.38
C VAL A 191 -12.39 7.88 2.48
N ALA A 192 -13.56 8.46 2.18
CA ALA A 192 -14.37 9.14 3.19
C ALA A 192 -14.78 8.20 4.34
N SER A 193 -15.14 6.97 4.02
CA SER A 193 -15.50 5.94 5.00
C SER A 193 -14.32 5.56 5.89
N ALA A 194 -13.11 5.42 5.34
CA ALA A 194 -11.91 5.14 6.11
C ALA A 194 -11.61 6.24 7.14
N LEU A 195 -11.75 7.52 6.74
CA LEU A 195 -11.59 8.64 7.67
C LEU A 195 -12.67 8.65 8.76
N GLN A 196 -13.92 8.32 8.43
CA GLN A 196 -15.01 8.22 9.41
C GLN A 196 -14.81 7.07 10.41
N MET A 197 -14.15 5.98 10.01
CA MET A 197 -13.74 4.91 10.94
C MET A 197 -12.63 5.35 11.89
N GLY A 198 -11.94 6.47 11.64
CA GLY A 198 -10.83 6.97 12.47
C GLY A 198 -9.44 6.74 11.87
N ALA A 199 -9.32 6.28 10.63
CA ALA A 199 -8.07 6.29 9.89
C ALA A 199 -7.71 7.73 9.48
N ASP A 200 -6.44 7.99 9.21
CA ASP A 200 -5.95 9.27 8.72
C ASP A 200 -5.73 9.26 7.21
N LEU A 201 -5.40 8.09 6.64
CA LEU A 201 -5.15 7.88 5.22
C LEU A 201 -5.78 6.57 4.75
N ALA A 202 -6.23 6.53 3.49
CA ALA A 202 -6.59 5.30 2.80
C ALA A 202 -5.35 4.70 2.11
N TYR A 203 -5.15 3.38 2.24
CA TYR A 203 -4.03 2.65 1.66
C TYR A 203 -4.55 1.65 0.64
N MET A 204 -4.35 1.93 -0.65
CA MET A 204 -5.01 1.27 -1.76
C MET A 204 -4.01 0.61 -2.71
N GLY A 205 -4.15 -0.69 -2.99
CA GLY A 205 -3.37 -1.41 -4.01
C GLY A 205 -4.20 -1.73 -5.25
N THR A 206 -5.17 -2.60 -5.11
CA THR A 206 -5.92 -3.21 -6.21
C THR A 206 -6.46 -2.20 -7.23
N ARG A 207 -6.97 -1.06 -6.76
CA ARG A 207 -7.48 0.00 -7.67
C ARG A 207 -6.39 0.52 -8.61
N PHE A 208 -5.17 0.68 -8.09
CA PHE A 208 -4.04 1.21 -8.87
C PHE A 208 -3.43 0.20 -9.84
N ILE A 209 -3.71 -1.12 -9.70
CA ILE A 209 -3.34 -2.12 -10.71
C ILE A 209 -4.07 -1.84 -12.03
N SER A 210 -5.35 -1.38 -11.97
CA SER A 210 -6.15 -1.01 -13.13
C SER A 210 -5.94 0.46 -13.52
N THR A 211 -4.67 0.87 -13.67
CA THR A 211 -4.28 2.18 -14.22
C THR A 211 -3.34 1.98 -15.40
N ASP A 212 -3.20 3.01 -16.24
CA ASP A 212 -2.36 2.96 -17.44
C ASP A 212 -0.87 2.91 -17.07
N GLU A 213 -0.49 3.51 -15.96
CA GLU A 213 0.89 3.61 -15.48
C GLU A 213 1.35 2.38 -14.67
N ALA A 214 0.44 1.47 -14.33
CA ALA A 214 0.76 0.23 -13.63
C ALA A 214 1.39 -0.79 -14.57
N VAL A 215 2.45 -1.46 -14.11
CA VAL A 215 3.06 -2.57 -14.86
C VAL A 215 2.26 -3.85 -14.55
N ALA A 216 1.13 -4.00 -15.23
CA ALA A 216 0.26 -5.17 -15.16
C ALA A 216 -0.17 -5.58 -16.56
N SER A 217 -0.31 -6.89 -16.81
CA SER A 217 -0.79 -7.38 -18.10
C SER A 217 -2.26 -6.98 -18.33
N ASP A 218 -2.66 -6.82 -19.58
CA ASP A 218 -4.06 -6.56 -19.94
C ASP A 218 -5.00 -7.65 -19.39
N ALA A 219 -4.54 -8.89 -19.31
CA ALA A 219 -5.30 -9.99 -18.74
C ALA A 219 -5.53 -9.81 -17.23
N TYR A 220 -4.51 -9.37 -16.49
CA TYR A 220 -4.63 -9.09 -15.07
C TYR A 220 -5.61 -7.94 -14.81
N GLN A 221 -5.44 -6.83 -15.52
CA GLN A 221 -6.32 -5.66 -15.38
C GLN A 221 -7.77 -5.99 -15.74
N ARG A 222 -7.99 -6.77 -16.83
CA ARG A 222 -9.32 -7.24 -17.22
C ARG A 222 -9.94 -8.13 -16.14
N MET A 223 -9.18 -9.09 -15.60
CA MET A 223 -9.68 -9.97 -14.55
C MET A 223 -10.09 -9.19 -13.29
N ILE A 224 -9.36 -8.11 -12.92
CA ILE A 224 -9.79 -7.20 -11.83
C ILE A 224 -11.12 -6.54 -12.14
N ILE A 225 -11.31 -6.02 -13.36
CA ILE A 225 -12.54 -5.29 -13.76
C ILE A 225 -13.76 -6.22 -13.83
N GLU A 226 -13.57 -7.47 -14.24
CA GLU A 226 -14.62 -8.47 -14.39
C GLU A 226 -14.96 -9.19 -13.07
N SER A 227 -14.06 -9.14 -12.07
CA SER A 227 -14.25 -9.84 -10.79
C SER A 227 -15.18 -9.11 -9.84
N GLY A 228 -15.80 -9.88 -8.96
CA GLY A 228 -16.55 -9.42 -7.79
C GLY A 228 -15.92 -9.93 -6.49
N THR A 229 -16.52 -9.53 -5.35
CA THR A 229 -16.03 -9.92 -4.01
C THR A 229 -15.89 -11.44 -3.83
N LYS A 230 -16.81 -12.23 -4.40
CA LYS A 230 -16.84 -13.69 -4.32
C LYS A 230 -15.69 -14.39 -5.08
N ASP A 231 -15.06 -13.66 -6.02
CA ASP A 231 -14.00 -14.18 -6.86
C ASP A 231 -12.62 -14.03 -6.22
N ILE A 232 -12.57 -13.43 -5.01
CA ILE A 232 -11.35 -13.31 -4.20
C ILE A 232 -11.22 -14.50 -3.27
N VAL A 233 -10.09 -15.19 -3.38
CA VAL A 233 -9.75 -16.38 -2.59
C VAL A 233 -8.69 -16.04 -1.56
N TYR A 234 -9.01 -16.24 -0.28
CA TYR A 234 -8.07 -16.10 0.82
C TYR A 234 -7.44 -17.45 1.15
N THR A 235 -6.16 -17.59 0.92
CA THR A 235 -5.45 -18.86 1.15
C THR A 235 -3.99 -18.65 1.57
N ALA A 236 -3.48 -19.58 2.39
CA ALA A 236 -2.06 -19.69 2.73
C ALA A 236 -1.33 -20.77 1.91
N ALA A 237 -2.04 -21.42 1.01
CA ALA A 237 -1.57 -22.66 0.37
C ALA A 237 -0.47 -22.45 -0.69
N LEU A 238 -0.19 -21.20 -1.09
CA LEU A 238 0.91 -20.88 -2.02
C LEU A 238 2.25 -20.71 -1.29
N SER A 239 2.27 -19.89 -0.25
CA SER A 239 3.51 -19.46 0.42
C SER A 239 3.55 -19.79 1.91
N GLY A 240 2.45 -20.32 2.46
CA GLY A 240 2.29 -20.49 3.90
C GLY A 240 1.86 -19.22 4.62
N ILE A 241 1.90 -18.06 3.94
CA ILE A 241 1.39 -16.79 4.45
C ILE A 241 0.03 -16.52 3.84
N PRO A 242 -1.01 -16.26 4.64
CA PRO A 242 -2.35 -15.99 4.12
C PRO A 242 -2.39 -14.74 3.24
N ALA A 243 -2.96 -14.87 2.05
CA ALA A 243 -3.09 -13.78 1.09
C ALA A 243 -4.39 -13.90 0.28
N ASN A 244 -4.82 -12.79 -0.31
CA ASN A 244 -5.96 -12.70 -1.20
C ASN A 244 -5.51 -12.70 -2.68
N PHE A 245 -6.11 -13.58 -3.46
CA PHE A 245 -5.83 -13.78 -4.88
C PHE A 245 -7.11 -13.74 -5.71
N LEU A 246 -6.97 -13.43 -7.00
CA LEU A 246 -8.01 -13.66 -7.99
C LEU A 246 -8.15 -15.17 -8.21
N GLY A 247 -9.32 -15.73 -7.89
CA GLY A 247 -9.57 -17.17 -7.93
C GLY A 247 -9.39 -17.76 -9.32
N GLU A 248 -9.76 -17.02 -10.37
CA GLU A 248 -9.57 -17.43 -11.75
C GLU A 248 -8.08 -17.57 -12.10
N SER A 249 -7.21 -16.63 -11.62
CA SER A 249 -5.77 -16.72 -11.87
C SER A 249 -5.13 -17.94 -11.19
N LEU A 250 -5.64 -18.32 -9.99
CA LEU A 250 -5.23 -19.56 -9.32
C LEU A 250 -5.55 -20.79 -10.20
N ILE A 251 -6.80 -20.86 -10.69
CA ILE A 251 -7.26 -21.98 -11.53
C ILE A 251 -6.46 -22.05 -12.83
N GLN A 252 -6.25 -20.93 -13.51
CA GLN A 252 -5.48 -20.87 -14.76
C GLN A 252 -4.02 -21.30 -14.56
N SER A 253 -3.46 -21.07 -13.35
CA SER A 253 -2.11 -21.51 -12.98
C SER A 253 -2.05 -22.96 -12.48
N GLY A 254 -3.15 -23.72 -12.57
CA GLY A 254 -3.24 -25.11 -12.13
C GLY A 254 -3.45 -25.28 -10.62
N PHE A 255 -3.71 -24.20 -9.88
CA PHE A 255 -3.98 -24.23 -8.47
C PHE A 255 -5.49 -24.30 -8.23
N THR A 256 -6.03 -25.53 -8.35
CA THR A 256 -7.47 -25.82 -8.29
C THR A 256 -8.05 -25.72 -6.88
N GLN A 257 -9.37 -25.65 -6.76
CA GLN A 257 -10.08 -25.37 -5.50
C GLN A 257 -9.76 -26.35 -4.37
N ASP A 258 -9.50 -27.61 -4.71
CA ASP A 258 -9.11 -28.66 -3.75
C ASP A 258 -7.74 -28.41 -3.09
N LEU A 259 -6.92 -27.53 -3.67
CA LEU A 259 -5.60 -27.16 -3.15
C LEU A 259 -5.65 -25.92 -2.24
N TRP A 260 -6.74 -25.15 -2.21
CA TRP A 260 -6.79 -23.86 -1.50
C TRP A 260 -6.63 -23.95 0.01
N ASP A 261 -7.01 -25.10 0.61
CA ASP A 261 -6.86 -25.37 2.05
C ASP A 261 -5.57 -26.13 2.41
N ARG A 262 -4.69 -26.35 1.44
CA ARG A 262 -3.43 -27.08 1.64
C ARG A 262 -2.55 -26.33 2.63
N LYS A 263 -2.04 -27.04 3.64
CA LYS A 263 -1.07 -26.51 4.58
C LYS A 263 0.35 -26.56 3.98
N VAL A 264 1.00 -25.41 3.86
CA VAL A 264 2.37 -25.26 3.40
C VAL A 264 3.20 -24.63 4.52
N LYS A 265 4.45 -25.07 4.68
CA LYS A 265 5.38 -24.43 5.62
C LYS A 265 5.81 -23.09 5.04
N ILE A 266 5.88 -22.07 5.92
CA ILE A 266 6.39 -20.76 5.55
C ILE A 266 7.88 -20.88 5.19
N ASP A 267 8.21 -20.55 3.95
CA ASP A 267 9.58 -20.43 3.46
C ASP A 267 9.72 -19.16 2.61
N LEU A 268 10.03 -18.05 3.29
CA LEU A 268 10.21 -16.74 2.64
C LEU A 268 11.48 -16.66 1.79
N GLY A 269 12.46 -17.57 1.97
CA GLY A 269 13.64 -17.64 1.12
C GLY A 269 13.32 -18.26 -0.24
N ALA A 270 12.53 -19.34 -0.25
CA ALA A 270 11.99 -19.92 -1.47
C ALA A 270 10.96 -19.00 -2.15
N GLU A 271 10.27 -18.15 -1.38
CA GLU A 271 9.36 -17.13 -1.90
C GLU A 271 10.10 -16.10 -2.77
N LEU A 272 11.23 -15.57 -2.32
CA LEU A 272 12.00 -14.59 -3.12
C LEU A 272 12.51 -15.17 -4.44
N ASP A 273 12.79 -16.48 -4.51
CA ASP A 273 13.23 -17.16 -5.73
C ASP A 273 12.05 -17.74 -6.56
N THR A 274 10.97 -18.22 -5.90
CA THR A 274 9.77 -18.78 -6.54
C THR A 274 8.67 -17.75 -6.73
N GLU A 275 8.59 -16.72 -5.92
CA GLU A 275 7.64 -15.61 -6.08
C GLU A 275 7.78 -14.93 -7.43
N ALA A 276 9.00 -14.74 -7.92
CA ALA A 276 9.20 -14.17 -9.25
C ALA A 276 8.53 -14.99 -10.37
N LYS A 277 8.29 -16.30 -10.17
CA LYS A 277 7.53 -17.16 -11.10
C LYS A 277 6.06 -17.23 -10.74
N ALA A 278 5.72 -17.44 -9.45
CA ALA A 278 4.33 -17.58 -9.01
C ALA A 278 3.56 -16.27 -9.17
N TRP A 279 4.12 -15.13 -8.78
CA TRP A 279 3.48 -13.81 -8.90
C TRP A 279 3.40 -13.28 -10.34
N LYS A 280 4.09 -13.90 -11.28
CA LYS A 280 3.95 -13.57 -12.70
C LYS A 280 2.62 -14.06 -13.27
N ASP A 281 2.14 -15.22 -12.80
CA ASP A 281 1.00 -15.92 -13.36
C ASP A 281 -0.16 -16.06 -12.35
N ILE A 282 0.08 -15.86 -11.04
CA ILE A 282 -0.93 -15.86 -9.98
C ILE A 282 -1.09 -14.43 -9.46
N TRP A 283 -2.27 -13.87 -9.65
CA TRP A 283 -2.53 -12.46 -9.42
C TRP A 283 -3.28 -12.20 -8.12
N SER A 284 -2.74 -11.28 -7.32
CA SER A 284 -3.34 -10.84 -6.07
C SER A 284 -4.31 -9.69 -6.28
N ALA A 285 -5.45 -9.74 -5.63
CA ALA A 285 -6.36 -8.62 -5.55
C ALA A 285 -7.16 -8.65 -4.24
N GLY A 286 -7.62 -7.49 -3.79
CA GLY A 286 -8.50 -7.38 -2.64
C GLY A 286 -9.97 -7.33 -3.03
N GLN A 287 -10.85 -7.41 -2.03
CA GLN A 287 -12.32 -7.40 -2.24
C GLN A 287 -12.84 -6.08 -2.84
N GLY A 288 -12.03 -5.02 -2.85
CA GLY A 288 -12.34 -3.77 -3.54
C GLY A 288 -12.53 -3.90 -5.06
N VAL A 289 -12.18 -5.04 -5.68
CA VAL A 289 -12.49 -5.33 -7.10
C VAL A 289 -13.96 -5.13 -7.44
N ALA A 290 -14.86 -5.35 -6.48
CA ALA A 290 -16.31 -5.22 -6.69
C ALA A 290 -16.74 -3.86 -7.28
N THR A 291 -16.00 -2.79 -6.98
CA THR A 291 -16.28 -1.42 -7.43
C THR A 291 -15.35 -0.90 -8.52
N ILE A 292 -14.37 -1.71 -8.96
CA ILE A 292 -13.46 -1.36 -10.05
C ILE A 292 -14.09 -1.82 -11.38
N LYS A 293 -14.42 -0.87 -12.26
CA LYS A 293 -15.15 -1.15 -13.51
C LYS A 293 -14.45 -0.67 -14.78
N ASP A 294 -13.27 -0.08 -14.62
CA ASP A 294 -12.51 0.52 -15.71
C ASP A 294 -11.00 0.53 -15.43
N ARG A 295 -10.25 0.75 -16.50
CA ARG A 295 -8.84 1.13 -16.49
C ARG A 295 -8.77 2.61 -16.88
N LEU A 296 -8.02 3.40 -16.13
CA LEU A 296 -7.88 4.85 -16.31
C LEU A 296 -6.43 5.30 -16.09
N PRO A 297 -6.00 6.41 -16.69
CA PRO A 297 -4.83 7.11 -16.21
C PRO A 297 -5.00 7.54 -14.74
N VAL A 298 -3.91 7.51 -13.96
CA VAL A 298 -3.93 7.94 -12.54
C VAL A 298 -4.51 9.33 -12.36
N ALA A 299 -4.22 10.25 -13.28
CA ALA A 299 -4.74 11.63 -13.23
C ALA A 299 -6.27 11.67 -13.24
N GLU A 300 -6.90 10.89 -14.11
CA GLU A 300 -8.36 10.81 -14.21
C GLU A 300 -8.94 10.07 -12.99
N LEU A 301 -8.32 8.98 -12.59
CA LEU A 301 -8.71 8.22 -11.41
C LEU A 301 -8.72 9.09 -10.14
N VAL A 302 -7.63 9.80 -9.86
CA VAL A 302 -7.51 10.66 -8.67
C VAL A 302 -8.46 11.85 -8.74
N SER A 303 -8.70 12.41 -9.93
CA SER A 303 -9.71 13.48 -10.12
C SER A 303 -11.10 12.98 -9.77
N ARG A 304 -11.49 11.79 -10.26
CA ARG A 304 -12.76 11.15 -9.94
C ARG A 304 -12.88 10.83 -8.44
N MET A 305 -11.85 10.25 -7.86
CA MET A 305 -11.83 9.96 -6.42
C MET A 305 -12.02 11.22 -5.55
N ARG A 306 -11.45 12.36 -5.96
CA ARG A 306 -11.64 13.63 -5.24
C ARG A 306 -13.09 14.09 -5.27
N GLU A 307 -13.76 13.97 -6.42
CA GLU A 307 -15.17 14.34 -6.51
C GLU A 307 -16.06 13.37 -5.70
N GLU A 308 -15.86 12.07 -5.84
CA GLU A 308 -16.56 11.05 -5.04
C GLU A 308 -16.36 11.26 -3.52
N PHE A 309 -15.13 11.59 -3.09
CA PHE A 309 -14.82 11.93 -1.71
C PHE A 309 -15.59 13.16 -1.24
N ARG A 310 -15.54 14.24 -2.04
CA ARG A 310 -16.26 15.48 -1.76
C ARG A 310 -17.76 15.25 -1.63
N GLU A 311 -18.37 14.53 -2.58
CA GLU A 311 -19.78 14.18 -2.55
C GLU A 311 -20.14 13.37 -1.29
N ALA A 312 -19.31 12.39 -0.92
CA ALA A 312 -19.53 11.59 0.27
C ALA A 312 -19.52 12.43 1.53
N ILE A 313 -18.55 13.35 1.69
CA ILE A 313 -18.47 14.26 2.84
C ILE A 313 -19.66 15.22 2.87
N LEU A 314 -20.06 15.78 1.73
CA LEU A 314 -21.21 16.67 1.66
C LEU A 314 -22.53 15.95 1.99
N SER A 315 -22.68 14.70 1.54
CA SER A 315 -23.87 13.90 1.87
C SER A 315 -24.01 13.62 3.37
N GLN A 316 -22.91 13.48 4.09
CA GLN A 316 -22.92 13.29 5.54
C GLN A 316 -23.47 14.53 6.29
N GLN A 317 -23.28 15.73 5.77
CA GLN A 317 -23.86 16.94 6.36
C GLN A 317 -25.39 16.91 6.33
N GLN A 318 -25.99 16.19 5.39
CA GLN A 318 -27.43 16.00 5.36
C GLN A 318 -27.92 15.14 6.53
N TYR A 319 -27.12 14.17 6.96
CA TYR A 319 -27.47 13.35 8.14
C TYR A 319 -27.50 14.16 9.43
N LEU A 320 -26.61 15.15 9.58
CA LEU A 320 -26.67 16.06 10.73
C LEU A 320 -28.01 16.81 10.83
N LYS A 321 -28.59 17.21 9.68
CA LYS A 321 -29.89 17.88 9.65
C LYS A 321 -31.05 16.95 9.99
N ASN A 322 -30.89 15.65 9.72
CA ASN A 322 -31.95 14.67 9.92
C ASN A 322 -31.90 14.00 11.30
N TYR A 323 -30.71 13.90 11.93
CA TYR A 323 -30.49 13.06 13.10
C TYR A 323 -29.76 13.78 14.26
N ALA A 324 -29.37 15.03 14.13
CA ALA A 324 -28.81 15.88 15.17
C ALA A 324 -29.62 17.17 15.30
#